data_d53236d3dde117293fd2fa63c52bb1d2
#
_entry.id   d53236d3dde117293fd2fa63c52bb1d2
#
_cell.length_a   1.000
_cell.length_b   1.000
_cell.length_c   1.000
_cell.angle_alpha   90.00
_cell.angle_beta   90.00
_cell.angle_gamma   90.00
#
_symmetry.space_group_name_H-M   'P 1'
#
loop_
_entity.id
_entity.type
_entity.pdbx_description
1 polymer ?
#
loop_
_entity_poly.entity_id
_entity_poly.type
_entity_poly.pdbx_seq_one_letter_code
_entity_poly.pdbx_strand_id
1 'polypeptide(L)' 'MSYTKNEIALETLISNVSSFFYYVGEEDDKIPYPRYEIRERLDNYVSQFMKSIEVEETDD' A
#
# COMPACT_ATOMS: atom_id res chain seq x y z
N MET A 1 -22.59 -2.16 -11.06
CA MET A 1 -22.31 -1.88 -9.68
C MET A 1 -21.05 -1.03 -9.56
N SER A 2 -21.15 0.07 -8.91
CA SER A 2 -19.99 0.94 -8.84
C SER A 2 -19.33 0.80 -7.47
N TYR A 3 -18.04 0.84 -7.51
CA TYR A 3 -17.26 0.77 -6.27
C TYR A 3 -17.27 2.12 -5.58
N THR A 4 -17.20 2.09 -4.27
CA THR A 4 -17.07 3.32 -3.52
C THR A 4 -15.64 3.84 -3.64
N LYS A 5 -15.47 5.09 -3.27
CA LYS A 5 -14.15 5.69 -3.27
C LYS A 5 -13.18 4.92 -2.40
N ASN A 6 -13.66 4.48 -1.24
CA ASN A 6 -12.80 3.74 -0.32
C ASN A 6 -12.45 2.38 -0.87
N GLU A 7 -13.37 1.74 -1.58
CA GLU A 7 -13.07 0.45 -2.18
C GLU A 7 -12.02 0.57 -3.27
N ILE A 8 -12.11 1.60 -4.06
CA ILE A 8 -11.11 1.83 -5.10
C ILE A 8 -9.74 2.10 -4.48
N ALA A 9 -9.72 2.89 -3.42
CA ALA A 9 -8.46 3.18 -2.74
C ALA A 9 -7.85 1.92 -2.16
N LEU A 10 -8.69 1.06 -1.58
CA LEU A 10 -8.20 -0.19 -1.01
C LEU A 10 -7.65 -1.11 -2.09
N GLU A 11 -8.33 -1.18 -3.22
CA GLU A 11 -7.83 -2.01 -4.33
C GLU A 11 -6.50 -1.48 -4.83
N THR A 12 -6.35 -0.17 -4.91
CA THR A 12 -5.10 0.42 -5.33
C THR A 12 -3.98 0.08 -4.36
N LEU A 13 -4.27 0.16 -3.07
CA LEU A 13 -3.27 -0.19 -2.07
C LEU A 13 -2.85 -1.65 -2.20
N ILE A 14 -3.82 -2.54 -2.33
CA ILE A 14 -3.52 -3.95 -2.46
C ILE A 14 -2.68 -4.21 -3.71
N SER A 15 -3.03 -3.56 -4.80
CA SER A 15 -2.30 -3.72 -6.05
C SER A 15 -0.86 -3.23 -5.90
N ASN A 16 -0.67 -2.09 -5.27
CA ASN A 16 0.66 -1.54 -5.07
C ASN A 16 1.51 -2.45 -4.20
N VAL A 17 0.94 -2.93 -3.11
CA VAL A 17 1.67 -3.81 -2.20
C VAL A 17 1.97 -5.14 -2.89
N SER A 18 1.02 -5.68 -3.62
CA SER A 18 1.24 -6.93 -4.32
C SER A 18 2.34 -6.82 -5.37
N SER A 19 2.33 -5.73 -6.11
CA SER A 19 3.37 -5.49 -7.11
C SER A 19 4.74 -5.38 -6.46
N PHE A 20 4.79 -4.71 -5.32
CA PHE A 20 6.04 -4.55 -4.62
C PHE A 20 6.56 -5.90 -4.13
N PHE A 21 5.69 -6.71 -3.55
CA PHE A 21 6.08 -8.03 -3.08
C PHE A 21 6.51 -8.93 -4.24
N TYR A 22 5.79 -8.86 -5.34
CA TYR A 22 6.15 -9.66 -6.51
C TYR A 22 7.53 -9.28 -7.00
N TYR A 23 7.79 -7.98 -7.09
CA TYR A 23 9.06 -7.48 -7.58
C TYR A 23 10.20 -7.91 -6.66
N VAL A 24 9.98 -7.78 -5.36
CA VAL A 24 10.99 -8.12 -4.38
C VAL A 24 11.23 -9.62 -4.35
N GLY A 25 10.19 -10.40 -4.52
CA GLY A 25 10.31 -11.84 -4.41
C GLY A 25 10.93 -12.52 -5.59
N GLU A 26 11.17 -11.77 -6.67
CA GLU A 26 11.74 -12.37 -7.87
C GLU A 26 13.23 -12.58 -7.79
N GLU A 27 13.87 -12.04 -6.78
CA GLU A 27 15.31 -12.05 -6.72
C GLU A 27 15.82 -13.09 -5.74
N ASP A 28 15.98 -14.29 -6.18
CA ASP A 28 16.73 -15.35 -5.46
C ASP A 28 16.59 -15.36 -3.97
N ASP A 29 15.40 -15.33 -3.47
CA ASP A 29 15.16 -15.39 -2.03
C ASP A 29 15.81 -14.28 -1.24
N LYS A 30 16.35 -13.30 -1.90
CA LYS A 30 16.95 -12.17 -1.22
C LYS A 30 16.19 -10.92 -1.56
N ILE A 31 15.84 -10.19 -0.53
CA ILE A 31 15.20 -8.91 -0.73
C ILE A 31 16.28 -7.88 -0.96
N PRO A 32 16.31 -7.25 -2.14
CA PRO A 32 17.40 -6.34 -2.50
C PRO A 32 17.35 -5.00 -1.79
N TYR A 33 16.41 -4.82 -0.88
CA TYR A 33 16.27 -3.54 -0.20
C TYR A 33 16.55 -3.73 1.28
N PRO A 34 17.19 -2.75 1.92
CA PRO A 34 17.33 -2.79 3.37
C PRO A 34 15.98 -2.59 4.04
N ARG A 35 15.93 -2.97 5.30
CA ARG A 35 14.66 -2.94 6.03
C ARG A 35 14.04 -1.56 6.07
N TYR A 36 14.87 -0.54 6.25
CA TYR A 36 14.32 0.81 6.34
C TYR A 36 13.69 1.25 5.03
N GLU A 37 14.22 0.79 3.92
CA GLU A 37 13.67 1.17 2.63
C GLU A 37 12.36 0.44 2.37
N ILE A 38 12.28 -0.82 2.77
CA ILE A 38 11.04 -1.56 2.64
C ILE A 38 9.94 -0.88 3.44
N ARG A 39 10.27 -0.53 4.67
CA ARG A 39 9.30 0.13 5.52
C ARG A 39 8.87 1.47 4.94
N GLU A 40 9.80 2.20 4.39
CA GLU A 40 9.49 3.49 3.81
C GLU A 40 8.54 3.36 2.63
N ARG A 41 8.78 2.37 1.78
CA ARG A 41 7.91 2.16 0.63
C ARG A 41 6.51 1.75 1.05
N LEU A 42 6.41 0.86 2.02
CA LEU A 42 5.10 0.45 2.51
C LEU A 42 4.37 1.60 3.19
N ASP A 43 5.11 2.41 3.94
CA ASP A 43 4.53 3.58 4.57
C ASP A 43 3.99 4.55 3.52
N ASN A 44 4.68 4.70 2.42
CA ASN A 44 4.21 5.57 1.35
C ASN A 44 2.91 5.07 0.76
N TYR A 45 2.80 3.77 0.54
CA TYR A 45 1.56 3.21 0.01
C TYR A 45 0.41 3.42 0.98
N VAL A 46 0.67 3.20 2.26
CA VAL A 46 -0.35 3.39 3.28
C VAL A 46 -0.75 4.86 3.36
N SER A 47 0.23 5.75 3.29
CA SER A 47 -0.07 7.19 3.32
C SER A 47 -0.96 7.59 2.15
N GLN A 48 -0.67 7.08 0.97
CA GLN A 48 -1.49 7.38 -0.19
C GLN A 48 -2.90 6.87 0.01
N PHE A 49 -3.02 5.67 0.55
CA PHE A 49 -4.33 5.11 0.83
C PHE A 49 -5.10 5.99 1.80
N MET A 50 -4.44 6.40 2.88
CA MET A 50 -5.12 7.21 3.89
C MET A 50 -5.58 8.54 3.32
N LYS A 51 -4.83 9.09 2.38
CA LYS A 51 -5.24 10.34 1.75
C LYS A 51 -6.40 10.14 0.80
N SER A 52 -6.54 8.95 0.25
CA SER A 52 -7.55 8.68 -0.76
C SER A 52 -8.89 8.28 -0.17
N ILE A 53 -8.92 7.87 1.06
CA ILE A 53 -10.16 7.39 1.66
C ILE A 53 -10.82 8.50 2.45
N GLU A 54 -12.11 8.30 2.68
CA GLU A 54 -12.86 9.19 3.56
C GLU A 54 -13.01 8.48 4.88
N VAL A 55 -12.42 9.06 5.88
CA VAL A 55 -12.46 8.49 7.21
C VAL A 55 -13.39 9.33 8.06
N GLU A 56 -14.25 8.65 8.78
CA GLU A 56 -15.09 9.35 9.72
C GLU A 56 -14.22 9.76 10.88
N GLU A 57 -13.95 11.03 10.98
CA GLU A 57 -13.09 11.49 12.04
C GLU A 57 -13.90 11.65 13.27
N THR A 58 -13.71 10.76 14.16
CA THR A 58 -14.30 10.95 15.45
C THR A 58 -13.31 11.74 16.21
N ASP A 59 -13.77 12.81 16.62
CA ASP A 59 -13.01 13.63 17.47
C ASP A 59 -12.93 13.01 18.78
N ASP A 60 -11.88 12.57 19.17
CA ASP A 60 -11.87 12.09 20.54
C ASP A 60 -11.23 13.00 21.45
#